data_7bd8ce93948ebac17d8b110630d55b1f
#
_entry.id   7bd8ce93948ebac17d8b110630d55b1f
#
_cell.length_a   1.000
_cell.length_b   1.000
_cell.length_c   1.000
_cell.angle_alpha   90.00
_cell.angle_beta   90.00
_cell.angle_gamma   90.00
#
_symmetry.space_group_name_H-M   'P 1'
#
loop_
_entity.id
_entity.type
_entity.pdbx_description
1 polymer ?
#
loop_
_entity_poly.entity_id
_entity_poly.type
_entity_poly.pdbx_seq_one_letter_code
_entity_poly.pdbx_strand_id
1 'polypeptide(L)'
;MRVEAAKDDVVVSDVPPRKFTVREGEFGKVLSAAIPLLLRLGTGALIGGYDVSLAEEDDGSRYSLARFAGRRVAERSKTLPETRPSEPITLYEYEGSPYCKKVREACSVLDLDVLFKPCPRGSDAFRAEAEALGAVTFPFMVDPNAGVAMGESDDIIDHLFKKYEGETHVPFLLKRDGVLTNATAYAAAVARLKALRARPASKQPEKPLELWTYEISPFSKLVRESLTKLCIPHIVRYCPRGSNKRDALFASTNHFQVPYLTDPNTGVRMYESKEICEYIESEYAA
;
A
#
# COMPACT_ATOMS: atom_id res chain seq x y z
N MET A 1 -4.99 -31.91 -31.32
CA MET A 1 -4.34 -30.59 -31.52
C MET A 1 -4.17 -29.97 -30.14
N ARG A 2 -2.96 -30.06 -29.57
CA ARG A 2 -2.65 -29.44 -28.25
C ARG A 2 -2.45 -27.95 -28.51
N VAL A 3 -3.24 -27.12 -27.86
CA VAL A 3 -3.02 -25.68 -27.78
C VAL A 3 -1.92 -25.50 -26.74
N GLU A 4 -0.69 -25.25 -27.18
CA GLU A 4 0.36 -24.72 -26.33
C GLU A 4 -0.04 -23.29 -25.95
N ALA A 5 -0.33 -23.08 -24.66
CA ALA A 5 -0.45 -21.75 -24.11
C ALA A 5 0.93 -21.06 -24.24
N ALA A 6 0.96 -19.96 -24.97
CA ALA A 6 2.11 -19.06 -25.01
C ALA A 6 2.47 -18.69 -23.56
N LYS A 7 3.72 -18.97 -23.16
CA LYS A 7 4.30 -18.37 -21.96
C LYS A 7 4.36 -16.87 -22.23
N ASP A 8 3.53 -16.11 -21.54
CA ASP A 8 3.69 -14.65 -21.50
C ASP A 8 5.12 -14.36 -21.06
N ASP A 9 5.89 -13.72 -21.93
CA ASP A 9 7.25 -13.27 -21.65
C ASP A 9 7.17 -12.19 -20.57
N VAL A 10 7.29 -12.62 -19.31
CA VAL A 10 7.28 -11.72 -18.15
C VAL A 10 8.62 -11.00 -18.13
N VAL A 11 8.61 -9.71 -18.41
CA VAL A 11 9.79 -8.86 -18.28
C VAL A 11 10.05 -8.61 -16.80
N VAL A 12 10.95 -9.40 -16.23
CA VAL A 12 11.48 -9.14 -14.89
C VAL A 12 12.61 -8.14 -15.01
N SER A 13 12.56 -7.05 -14.24
CA SER A 13 13.67 -6.11 -14.17
C SER A 13 14.95 -6.84 -13.71
N ASP A 14 16.04 -6.70 -14.44
CA ASP A 14 17.35 -7.28 -14.11
C ASP A 14 18.01 -6.65 -12.86
N VAL A 15 17.34 -5.68 -12.22
CA VAL A 15 17.83 -5.03 -11.01
C VAL A 15 17.54 -5.89 -9.79
N PRO A 16 18.55 -6.58 -9.22
CA PRO A 16 18.33 -7.38 -8.03
C PRO A 16 17.96 -6.48 -6.84
N PRO A 17 17.06 -6.94 -5.96
CA PRO A 17 16.67 -6.18 -4.78
C PRO A 17 17.88 -5.94 -3.87
N ARG A 18 18.04 -4.69 -3.42
CA ARG A 18 19.17 -4.26 -2.59
C ARG A 18 18.70 -4.10 -1.15
N LYS A 19 19.16 -4.95 -0.26
CA LYS A 19 18.78 -4.88 1.15
C LYS A 19 19.18 -3.55 1.79
N PHE A 20 18.18 -2.75 2.20
CA PHE A 20 18.33 -1.52 3.00
C PHE A 20 19.37 -0.51 2.49
N THR A 21 19.64 -0.49 1.20
CA THR A 21 20.60 0.43 0.61
C THR A 21 19.87 1.63 -0.01
N VAL A 22 20.22 2.83 0.43
CA VAL A 22 19.74 4.07 -0.21
C VAL A 22 20.64 4.37 -1.40
N ARG A 23 20.04 4.59 -2.57
CA ARG A 23 20.76 4.97 -3.79
C ARG A 23 21.48 6.31 -3.61
N GLU A 24 22.61 6.46 -4.27
CA GLU A 24 23.33 7.72 -4.32
C GLU A 24 22.42 8.84 -4.82
N GLY A 25 22.42 9.97 -4.15
CA GLY A 25 21.55 11.11 -4.43
C GLY A 25 20.10 11.00 -3.91
N GLU A 26 19.65 9.81 -3.45
CA GLU A 26 18.25 9.62 -2.99
C GLU A 26 18.07 9.80 -1.47
N PHE A 27 19.17 9.94 -0.70
CA PHE A 27 19.11 10.01 0.76
C PHE A 27 18.15 11.10 1.28
N GLY A 28 18.23 12.30 0.71
CA GLY A 28 17.35 13.42 1.11
C GLY A 28 15.87 13.14 0.84
N LYS A 29 15.55 12.48 -0.28
CA LYS A 29 14.17 12.09 -0.63
C LYS A 29 13.63 11.02 0.32
N VAL A 30 14.41 9.97 0.58
CA VAL A 30 14.05 8.89 1.51
C VAL A 30 13.89 9.42 2.92
N LEU A 31 14.84 10.26 3.40
CA LEU A 31 14.76 10.89 4.72
C LEU A 31 13.48 11.75 4.83
N SER A 32 13.22 12.61 3.85
CA SER A 32 12.01 13.45 3.86
C SER A 32 10.72 12.62 3.78
N ALA A 33 10.73 11.47 3.13
CA ALA A 33 9.61 10.54 3.12
C ALA A 33 9.45 9.79 4.46
N ALA A 34 10.53 9.60 5.22
CA ALA A 34 10.49 8.95 6.52
C ALA A 34 9.89 9.84 7.63
N ILE A 35 10.09 11.17 7.58
CA ILE A 35 9.61 12.10 8.60
C ILE A 35 8.11 11.94 8.89
N PRO A 36 7.20 11.96 7.90
CA PRO A 36 5.76 11.75 8.14
C PRO A 36 5.44 10.42 8.81
N LEU A 37 6.24 9.39 8.54
CA LEU A 37 6.04 8.04 9.06
C LEU A 37 6.47 7.95 10.54
N LEU A 38 7.56 8.62 10.90
CA LEU A 38 8.03 8.74 12.29
C LEU A 38 7.03 9.52 13.15
N LEU A 39 6.47 10.63 12.62
CA LEU A 39 5.45 11.43 13.31
C LEU A 39 4.18 10.61 13.64
N ARG A 40 3.91 9.55 12.87
CA ARG A 40 2.80 8.63 13.10
C ARG A 40 3.17 7.42 13.96
N LEU A 41 4.33 7.45 14.62
CA LEU A 41 4.81 6.40 15.53
C LEU A 41 4.75 4.98 14.95
N GLY A 42 4.93 4.84 13.64
CA GLY A 42 4.92 3.55 12.96
C GLY A 42 3.54 2.91 12.78
N THR A 43 2.46 3.67 12.88
CA THR A 43 1.10 3.16 12.62
C THR A 43 1.02 2.57 11.20
N GLY A 44 0.49 1.33 11.08
CA GLY A 44 0.47 0.58 9.81
C GLY A 44 1.71 -0.27 9.54
N ALA A 45 2.66 -0.36 10.50
CA ALA A 45 3.83 -1.24 10.41
C ALA A 45 3.51 -2.70 10.63
N LEU A 46 2.62 -2.94 11.59
CA LEU A 46 2.25 -4.25 12.09
C LEU A 46 0.80 -4.55 11.73
N ILE A 47 0.53 -5.81 11.47
CA ILE A 47 -0.83 -6.32 11.32
C ILE A 47 -1.59 -6.21 12.65
N GLY A 48 -2.91 -6.04 12.61
CA GLY A 48 -3.77 -6.13 13.80
C GLY A 48 -3.57 -7.47 14.52
N GLY A 49 -3.53 -7.44 15.85
CA GLY A 49 -3.27 -8.65 16.64
C GLY A 49 -1.89 -9.30 16.42
N TYR A 50 -0.89 -8.50 16.03
CA TYR A 50 0.47 -8.97 15.76
C TYR A 50 1.04 -9.82 16.88
N ASP A 51 1.52 -11.01 16.54
CA ASP A 51 2.14 -11.97 17.42
C ASP A 51 3.40 -12.61 16.82
N VAL A 52 4.34 -12.94 17.67
CA VAL A 52 5.61 -13.57 17.29
C VAL A 52 5.78 -14.87 18.04
N SER A 53 6.13 -15.92 17.31
CA SER A 53 6.42 -17.24 17.89
C SER A 53 7.66 -17.86 17.25
N LEU A 54 8.24 -18.84 17.91
CA LEU A 54 9.27 -19.71 17.34
C LEU A 54 8.56 -20.95 16.78
N ALA A 55 8.63 -21.11 15.48
CA ALA A 55 8.16 -22.31 14.76
C ALA A 55 9.33 -23.20 14.38
N GLU A 56 9.06 -24.46 14.10
CA GLU A 56 10.05 -25.34 13.47
C GLU A 56 10.43 -24.80 12.10
N GLU A 57 11.66 -25.07 11.69
CA GLU A 57 12.13 -24.72 10.34
C GLU A 57 11.30 -25.51 9.31
N ASP A 58 10.90 -24.82 8.28
CA ASP A 58 10.26 -25.40 7.11
C ASP A 58 11.28 -25.61 5.98
N ASP A 59 10.80 -25.96 4.80
CA ASP A 59 11.61 -26.15 3.58
C ASP A 59 12.26 -24.85 3.05
N GLY A 60 12.17 -23.75 3.80
CA GLY A 60 12.68 -22.45 3.40
C GLY A 60 11.74 -21.67 2.47
N SER A 61 10.56 -22.18 2.15
CA SER A 61 9.60 -21.55 1.23
C SER A 61 8.88 -20.33 1.83
N ARG A 62 8.92 -20.17 3.16
CA ARG A 62 8.23 -19.08 3.87
C ARG A 62 9.18 -17.96 4.25
N TYR A 63 8.65 -16.76 4.22
CA TYR A 63 9.34 -15.59 4.76
C TYR A 63 9.56 -15.76 6.28
N SER A 64 10.76 -15.40 6.73
CA SER A 64 11.07 -15.28 8.15
C SER A 64 12.05 -14.13 8.39
N LEU A 65 11.82 -13.40 9.48
CA LEU A 65 12.73 -12.33 9.89
C LEU A 65 14.13 -12.87 10.26
N ALA A 66 14.17 -14.03 10.92
CA ALA A 66 15.40 -14.69 11.34
C ALA A 66 15.17 -16.21 11.44
N ARG A 67 16.23 -16.96 11.16
CA ARG A 67 16.31 -18.42 11.29
C ARG A 67 17.52 -18.77 12.13
N PHE A 68 17.38 -19.65 13.10
CA PHE A 68 18.47 -20.10 13.96
C PHE A 68 18.15 -21.46 14.62
N ALA A 69 19.15 -22.31 14.76
CA ALA A 69 19.07 -23.60 15.46
C ALA A 69 17.86 -24.47 15.03
N GLY A 70 17.59 -24.58 13.73
CA GLY A 70 16.46 -25.37 13.21
C GLY A 70 15.08 -24.78 13.49
N ARG A 71 15.01 -23.51 13.86
CA ARG A 71 13.76 -22.78 14.09
C ARG A 71 13.73 -21.48 13.31
N ARG A 72 12.51 -21.02 13.00
CA ARG A 72 12.26 -19.73 12.38
C ARG A 72 11.38 -18.83 13.26
N VAL A 73 11.58 -17.54 13.11
CA VAL A 73 10.67 -16.54 13.70
C VAL A 73 9.42 -16.47 12.84
N ALA A 74 8.29 -16.92 13.36
CA ALA A 74 6.99 -16.85 12.73
C ALA A 74 6.22 -15.63 13.25
N GLU A 75 5.75 -14.81 12.34
CA GLU A 75 4.96 -13.62 12.62
C GLU A 75 3.54 -13.84 12.07
N ARG A 76 2.51 -13.50 12.84
CA ARG A 76 1.10 -13.70 12.44
C ARG A 76 0.16 -12.71 13.12
N SER A 77 -1.09 -12.70 12.69
CA SER A 77 -2.18 -12.08 13.44
C SER A 77 -2.86 -13.10 14.36
N LYS A 78 -3.34 -12.64 15.51
CA LYS A 78 -4.25 -13.39 16.40
C LYS A 78 -5.70 -12.93 16.29
N THR A 79 -5.97 -11.79 15.67
CA THR A 79 -7.31 -11.17 15.66
C THR A 79 -7.94 -11.14 14.27
N LEU A 80 -7.11 -11.01 13.22
CA LEU A 80 -7.65 -10.93 11.86
C LEU A 80 -8.05 -12.32 11.33
N PRO A 81 -9.17 -12.40 10.59
CA PRO A 81 -9.59 -13.65 9.95
C PRO A 81 -8.56 -14.10 8.91
N GLU A 82 -8.44 -15.41 8.70
CA GLU A 82 -7.57 -15.99 7.68
C GLU A 82 -8.04 -15.64 6.26
N THR A 83 -9.37 -15.58 6.06
CA THR A 83 -9.96 -15.21 4.76
C THR A 83 -9.99 -13.70 4.60
N ARG A 84 -9.53 -13.22 3.46
CA ARG A 84 -9.55 -11.80 3.08
C ARG A 84 -10.79 -11.48 2.23
N PRO A 85 -11.16 -10.19 2.07
CA PRO A 85 -12.17 -9.78 1.12
C PRO A 85 -11.92 -10.37 -0.27
N SER A 86 -12.97 -10.82 -0.94
CA SER A 86 -12.85 -11.42 -2.28
C SER A 86 -12.53 -10.41 -3.36
N GLU A 87 -12.96 -9.16 -3.14
CA GLU A 87 -12.73 -8.04 -4.05
C GLU A 87 -11.99 -6.90 -3.35
N PRO A 88 -11.04 -6.22 -4.02
CA PRO A 88 -10.39 -5.06 -3.45
C PRO A 88 -11.39 -3.95 -3.12
N ILE A 89 -11.21 -3.33 -1.95
CA ILE A 89 -11.93 -2.11 -1.59
C ILE A 89 -11.41 -0.99 -2.49
N THR A 90 -12.29 -0.17 -3.04
CA THR A 90 -11.87 1.02 -3.80
C THR A 90 -11.79 2.24 -2.90
N LEU A 91 -10.66 2.94 -2.96
CA LEU A 91 -10.43 4.17 -2.20
C LEU A 91 -10.05 5.33 -3.15
N TYR A 92 -10.93 6.33 -3.21
CA TYR A 92 -10.65 7.61 -3.86
C TYR A 92 -9.95 8.50 -2.85
N GLU A 93 -8.70 8.86 -3.15
CA GLU A 93 -7.85 9.53 -2.18
C GLU A 93 -6.70 10.32 -2.83
N TYR A 94 -5.89 10.99 -2.04
CA TYR A 94 -4.60 11.51 -2.47
C TYR A 94 -3.57 11.46 -1.34
N GLU A 95 -2.33 11.11 -1.68
CA GLU A 95 -1.25 10.81 -0.73
C GLU A 95 -0.98 11.93 0.29
N GLY A 96 -1.25 13.19 -0.04
CA GLY A 96 -1.01 14.34 0.82
C GLY A 96 -2.12 14.70 1.79
N SER A 97 -3.24 13.98 1.79
CA SER A 97 -4.32 14.23 2.73
C SER A 97 -4.04 13.57 4.09
N PRO A 98 -4.13 14.32 5.20
CA PRO A 98 -4.03 13.72 6.53
C PRO A 98 -5.15 12.73 6.83
N TYR A 99 -6.33 12.97 6.30
CA TYR A 99 -7.50 12.10 6.45
C TYR A 99 -7.34 10.81 5.65
N CYS A 100 -6.88 10.91 4.39
CA CYS A 100 -6.57 9.73 3.58
C CYS A 100 -5.48 8.88 4.21
N LYS A 101 -4.47 9.51 4.82
CA LYS A 101 -3.39 8.81 5.51
C LYS A 101 -3.90 7.92 6.64
N LYS A 102 -4.84 8.38 7.46
CA LYS A 102 -5.42 7.56 8.53
C LYS A 102 -6.11 6.30 7.97
N VAL A 103 -6.85 6.45 6.88
CA VAL A 103 -7.53 5.32 6.23
C VAL A 103 -6.54 4.32 5.64
N ARG A 104 -5.46 4.80 4.98
CA ARG A 104 -4.39 3.90 4.49
C ARG A 104 -3.72 3.13 5.61
N GLU A 105 -3.46 3.78 6.75
CA GLU A 105 -2.90 3.12 7.95
C GLU A 105 -3.85 2.03 8.46
N ALA A 106 -5.16 2.29 8.50
CA ALA A 106 -6.17 1.30 8.87
C ALA A 106 -6.17 0.10 7.90
N CYS A 107 -6.15 0.36 6.59
CA CYS A 107 -6.06 -0.69 5.58
C CYS A 107 -4.79 -1.55 5.75
N SER A 108 -3.65 -0.91 6.08
CA SER A 108 -2.41 -1.63 6.34
C SER A 108 -2.49 -2.50 7.60
N VAL A 109 -3.02 -1.99 8.71
CA VAL A 109 -3.23 -2.75 9.95
C VAL A 109 -4.13 -3.95 9.72
N LEU A 110 -5.19 -3.78 8.94
CA LEU A 110 -6.17 -4.82 8.60
C LEU A 110 -5.72 -5.74 7.44
N ASP A 111 -4.52 -5.51 6.89
CA ASP A 111 -3.95 -6.33 5.80
C ASP A 111 -4.87 -6.46 4.58
N LEU A 112 -5.54 -5.37 4.22
CA LEU A 112 -6.52 -5.35 3.13
C LEU A 112 -5.85 -5.09 1.78
N ASP A 113 -6.43 -5.63 0.72
CA ASP A 113 -6.12 -5.23 -0.65
C ASP A 113 -7.02 -4.05 -1.03
N VAL A 114 -6.42 -2.99 -1.56
CA VAL A 114 -7.14 -1.74 -1.83
C VAL A 114 -6.83 -1.24 -3.23
N LEU A 115 -7.85 -1.01 -4.03
CA LEU A 115 -7.75 -0.30 -5.30
C LEU A 115 -7.76 1.21 -5.02
N PHE A 116 -6.63 1.85 -5.22
CA PHE A 116 -6.51 3.29 -5.14
C PHE A 116 -6.83 3.95 -6.48
N LYS A 117 -7.74 4.92 -6.44
CA LYS A 117 -8.05 5.84 -7.53
C LYS A 117 -7.63 7.25 -7.10
N PRO A 118 -6.43 7.72 -7.51
CA PRO A 118 -5.88 8.96 -7.00
C PRO A 118 -6.67 10.19 -7.46
N CYS A 119 -7.02 11.08 -6.51
CA CYS A 119 -7.77 12.31 -6.70
C CYS A 119 -6.98 13.56 -6.25
N PRO A 120 -5.71 13.78 -6.68
CA PRO A 120 -4.94 14.94 -6.27
C PRO A 120 -5.57 16.24 -6.77
N ARG A 121 -5.19 17.36 -6.16
CA ARG A 121 -5.63 18.69 -6.64
C ARG A 121 -5.09 18.97 -8.04
N GLY A 122 -5.98 19.44 -8.93
CA GLY A 122 -5.63 19.79 -10.31
C GLY A 122 -5.71 18.60 -11.28
N SER A 123 -6.35 17.50 -10.88
CA SER A 123 -6.71 16.41 -11.78
C SER A 123 -8.17 16.02 -11.59
N ASP A 124 -8.85 15.78 -12.71
CA ASP A 124 -10.24 15.32 -12.74
C ASP A 124 -10.36 13.82 -13.05
N ALA A 125 -9.24 13.09 -13.15
CA ALA A 125 -9.19 11.71 -13.63
C ALA A 125 -10.22 10.77 -12.97
N PHE A 126 -10.37 10.84 -11.65
CA PHE A 126 -11.32 10.00 -10.88
C PHE A 126 -12.30 10.80 -10.02
N ARG A 127 -12.23 12.14 -10.04
CA ARG A 127 -13.13 12.98 -9.21
C ARG A 127 -14.56 12.88 -9.66
N ALA A 128 -14.84 13.01 -10.95
CA ALA A 128 -16.20 12.91 -11.49
C ALA A 128 -16.83 11.53 -11.19
N GLU A 129 -16.06 10.46 -11.27
CA GLU A 129 -16.51 9.11 -10.91
C GLU A 129 -16.86 9.03 -9.43
N ALA A 130 -16.00 9.54 -8.54
CA ALA A 130 -16.26 9.56 -7.11
C ALA A 130 -17.49 10.40 -6.75
N GLU A 131 -17.63 11.58 -7.34
CA GLU A 131 -18.78 12.49 -7.16
C GLU A 131 -20.09 11.83 -7.60
N ALA A 132 -20.09 11.11 -8.72
CA ALA A 132 -21.25 10.34 -9.18
C ALA A 132 -21.66 9.23 -8.21
N LEU A 133 -20.73 8.73 -7.39
CA LEU A 133 -20.97 7.76 -6.34
C LEU A 133 -21.34 8.41 -4.98
N GLY A 134 -21.38 9.73 -4.92
CA GLY A 134 -21.78 10.50 -3.72
C GLY A 134 -20.61 11.09 -2.93
N ALA A 135 -19.39 11.10 -3.45
CA ALA A 135 -18.27 11.74 -2.76
C ALA A 135 -18.43 13.26 -2.72
N VAL A 136 -18.28 13.83 -1.53
CA VAL A 136 -18.22 15.29 -1.30
C VAL A 136 -16.77 15.70 -0.98
N THR A 137 -16.08 14.84 -0.26
CA THR A 137 -14.68 15.03 0.20
C THR A 137 -13.88 13.74 0.00
N PHE A 138 -12.56 13.81 0.24
CA PHE A 138 -11.67 12.66 0.22
C PHE A 138 -10.99 12.46 1.58
N PRO A 139 -10.86 11.20 2.06
CA PRO A 139 -11.09 9.94 1.36
C PRO A 139 -12.58 9.63 1.13
N PHE A 140 -12.86 8.91 0.03
CA PHE A 140 -14.16 8.29 -0.22
C PHE A 140 -13.92 6.82 -0.56
N MET A 141 -14.69 5.93 0.07
CA MET A 141 -14.52 4.47 -0.04
C MET A 141 -15.74 3.82 -0.68
N VAL A 142 -15.48 2.83 -1.52
CA VAL A 142 -16.48 1.85 -1.99
C VAL A 142 -16.02 0.47 -1.58
N ASP A 143 -16.83 -0.21 -0.76
CA ASP A 143 -16.59 -1.58 -0.34
C ASP A 143 -17.60 -2.53 -1.02
N PRO A 144 -17.20 -3.22 -2.10
CA PRO A 144 -18.08 -4.12 -2.83
C PRO A 144 -18.49 -5.34 -1.98
N ASN A 145 -17.64 -5.77 -1.04
CA ASN A 145 -17.90 -6.92 -0.17
C ASN A 145 -18.98 -6.65 0.89
N ALA A 146 -19.32 -5.37 1.10
CA ALA A 146 -20.37 -4.94 2.02
C ALA A 146 -21.51 -4.19 1.31
N GLY A 147 -21.35 -3.86 0.02
CA GLY A 147 -22.31 -3.06 -0.74
C GLY A 147 -22.42 -1.62 -0.21
N VAL A 148 -21.30 -1.04 0.26
CA VAL A 148 -21.27 0.27 0.93
C VAL A 148 -20.40 1.24 0.15
N ALA A 149 -20.89 2.51 0.04
CA ALA A 149 -20.11 3.65 -0.42
C ALA A 149 -20.22 4.76 0.63
N MET A 150 -19.07 5.31 1.09
CA MET A 150 -19.07 6.32 2.16
C MET A 150 -17.86 7.24 2.13
N GLY A 151 -18.06 8.45 2.62
CA GLY A 151 -17.01 9.42 2.96
C GLY A 151 -16.68 9.42 4.45
N GLU A 152 -15.96 10.46 4.89
CA GLU A 152 -15.50 10.70 6.25
C GLU A 152 -14.52 9.64 6.79
N SER A 153 -13.28 10.07 7.01
CA SER A 153 -12.19 9.16 7.36
C SER A 153 -12.45 8.31 8.61
N ASP A 154 -13.15 8.88 9.59
CA ASP A 154 -13.42 8.19 10.84
C ASP A 154 -14.53 7.15 10.68
N ASP A 155 -15.56 7.44 9.87
CA ASP A 155 -16.63 6.48 9.54
C ASP A 155 -16.08 5.32 8.69
N ILE A 156 -15.19 5.62 7.74
CA ILE A 156 -14.49 4.60 6.96
C ILE A 156 -13.66 3.68 7.87
N ILE A 157 -12.88 4.23 8.80
CA ILE A 157 -12.07 3.46 9.73
C ILE A 157 -12.95 2.56 10.62
N ASP A 158 -14.01 3.12 11.20
CA ASP A 158 -14.95 2.36 12.03
C ASP A 158 -15.60 1.20 11.23
N HIS A 159 -16.02 1.46 9.98
CA HIS A 159 -16.53 0.41 9.08
C HIS A 159 -15.51 -0.69 8.84
N LEU A 160 -14.27 -0.33 8.48
CA LEU A 160 -13.21 -1.28 8.15
C LEU A 160 -12.88 -2.20 9.34
N PHE A 161 -12.73 -1.65 10.55
CA PHE A 161 -12.45 -2.45 11.74
C PHE A 161 -13.63 -3.34 12.11
N LYS A 162 -14.85 -2.81 12.11
CA LYS A 162 -16.06 -3.58 12.40
C LYS A 162 -16.27 -4.74 11.41
N LYS A 163 -16.04 -4.49 10.12
CA LYS A 163 -16.29 -5.48 9.06
C LYS A 163 -15.18 -6.55 8.97
N TYR A 164 -13.91 -6.16 9.14
CA TYR A 164 -12.75 -6.99 8.78
C TYR A 164 -11.91 -7.47 9.98
N GLU A 165 -12.12 -6.96 11.19
CA GLU A 165 -11.56 -7.51 12.42
C GLU A 165 -12.61 -8.19 13.30
N GLY A 166 -13.88 -7.86 13.10
CA GLY A 166 -14.99 -8.43 13.88
C GLY A 166 -15.21 -7.77 15.23
N GLU A 167 -14.29 -6.93 15.69
CA GLU A 167 -14.39 -6.17 16.92
C GLU A 167 -14.06 -4.69 16.71
N THR A 168 -14.61 -3.84 17.59
CA THR A 168 -14.45 -2.37 17.50
C THR A 168 -13.16 -1.87 18.14
N HIS A 169 -12.09 -2.64 18.13
CA HIS A 169 -10.83 -2.24 18.74
C HIS A 169 -9.95 -1.44 17.76
N VAL A 170 -10.38 -0.24 17.45
CA VAL A 170 -9.56 0.69 16.65
C VAL A 170 -8.32 1.10 17.45
N PRO A 171 -7.09 0.95 16.90
CA PRO A 171 -5.86 1.40 17.55
C PRO A 171 -5.92 2.88 17.94
N PHE A 172 -5.30 3.21 19.07
CA PHE A 172 -5.37 4.57 19.66
C PHE A 172 -5.07 5.70 18.66
N LEU A 173 -4.06 5.53 17.79
CA LEU A 173 -3.68 6.53 16.78
C LEU A 173 -4.60 6.58 15.56
N LEU A 174 -5.62 5.71 15.49
CA LEU A 174 -6.63 5.69 14.44
C LEU A 174 -8.03 6.01 14.99
N LYS A 175 -8.18 6.12 16.31
CA LYS A 175 -9.48 6.41 16.94
C LYS A 175 -10.06 7.73 16.48
N ARG A 176 -11.40 7.76 16.39
CA ARG A 176 -12.21 8.95 16.14
C ARG A 176 -11.85 10.05 17.14
N ASP A 177 -11.85 11.29 16.68
CA ASP A 177 -11.64 12.52 17.49
C ASP A 177 -10.33 12.58 18.28
N GLY A 178 -9.35 11.74 17.93
CA GLY A 178 -8.02 11.78 18.53
C GLY A 178 -7.30 13.08 18.18
N VAL A 179 -7.16 14.02 19.13
CA VAL A 179 -6.39 15.26 18.93
C VAL A 179 -4.98 14.95 18.46
N LEU A 180 -4.31 13.97 19.07
CA LEU A 180 -2.98 13.54 18.67
C LEU A 180 -2.98 12.91 17.27
N THR A 181 -4.01 12.13 16.94
CA THR A 181 -4.21 11.53 15.62
C THR A 181 -4.24 12.61 14.54
N ASN A 182 -5.09 13.62 14.73
CA ASN A 182 -5.26 14.69 13.76
C ASN A 182 -4.01 15.57 13.68
N ALA A 183 -3.46 16.01 14.80
CA ALA A 183 -2.25 16.85 14.83
C ALA A 183 -1.05 16.18 14.13
N THR A 184 -0.78 14.91 14.41
CA THR A 184 0.32 14.19 13.78
C THR A 184 0.07 13.91 12.30
N ALA A 185 -1.17 13.63 11.90
CA ALA A 185 -1.53 13.45 10.49
C ALA A 185 -1.39 14.76 9.70
N TYR A 186 -1.79 15.90 10.25
CA TYR A 186 -1.57 17.22 9.64
C TYR A 186 -0.09 17.56 9.53
N ALA A 187 0.69 17.40 10.59
CA ALA A 187 2.13 17.62 10.54
C ALA A 187 2.82 16.77 9.47
N ALA A 188 2.41 15.50 9.37
CA ALA A 188 2.91 14.58 8.35
C ALA A 188 2.54 15.02 6.92
N ALA A 189 1.35 15.59 6.71
CA ALA A 189 0.90 16.08 5.41
C ALA A 189 1.65 17.36 4.99
N VAL A 190 1.79 18.33 5.89
CA VAL A 190 2.47 19.62 5.62
C VAL A 190 3.91 19.43 5.18
N ALA A 191 4.62 18.47 5.74
CA ALA A 191 6.01 18.19 5.41
C ALA A 191 6.26 17.86 3.92
N ARG A 192 5.21 17.51 3.16
CA ARG A 192 5.32 17.07 1.75
C ARG A 192 4.36 17.74 0.75
N LEU A 193 3.72 18.84 1.13
CA LEU A 193 2.69 19.50 0.29
C LEU A 193 3.15 19.85 -1.14
N LYS A 194 4.45 20.15 -1.34
CA LYS A 194 4.97 20.50 -2.68
C LYS A 194 5.09 19.31 -3.64
N ALA A 195 5.11 18.08 -3.12
CA ALA A 195 5.28 16.88 -3.95
C ALA A 195 3.99 16.40 -4.64
N LEU A 196 2.84 17.04 -4.37
CA LEU A 196 1.52 16.43 -4.52
C LEU A 196 0.58 17.16 -5.50
N ARG A 197 1.14 18.03 -6.36
CA ARG A 197 0.34 18.56 -7.47
C ARG A 197 0.21 17.52 -8.57
N ALA A 198 -1.01 17.35 -9.09
CA ALA A 198 -1.24 16.55 -10.27
C ALA A 198 -0.36 17.06 -11.44
N ARG A 199 0.21 16.12 -12.14
CA ARG A 199 0.82 16.32 -13.44
C ARG A 199 -0.06 15.58 -14.44
N PRO A 200 -0.49 16.23 -15.54
CA PRO A 200 -1.30 15.52 -16.53
C PRO A 200 -0.58 14.23 -16.95
N ALA A 201 -1.24 13.12 -16.74
CA ALA A 201 -0.77 11.85 -17.29
C ALA A 201 -1.10 11.83 -18.76
N SER A 202 -0.15 11.50 -19.61
CA SER A 202 -0.35 11.37 -21.04
C SER A 202 -1.07 10.07 -21.41
N LYS A 203 -0.91 9.04 -20.56
CA LYS A 203 -1.47 7.70 -20.78
C LYS A 203 -1.99 7.11 -19.46
N GLN A 204 -3.18 6.55 -19.50
CA GLN A 204 -3.72 5.78 -18.38
C GLN A 204 -3.58 4.28 -18.67
N PRO A 205 -3.22 3.45 -17.67
CA PRO A 205 -3.18 2.01 -17.84
C PRO A 205 -4.59 1.43 -18.03
N GLU A 206 -4.73 0.39 -18.87
CA GLU A 206 -5.99 -0.33 -19.05
C GLU A 206 -6.41 -1.12 -17.82
N LYS A 207 -5.41 -1.66 -17.11
CA LYS A 207 -5.57 -2.40 -15.84
C LYS A 207 -4.79 -1.69 -14.74
N PRO A 208 -5.32 -1.64 -13.50
CA PRO A 208 -4.57 -1.10 -12.38
C PRO A 208 -3.22 -1.78 -12.21
N LEU A 209 -2.18 -1.02 -11.90
CA LEU A 209 -0.89 -1.57 -11.48
C LEU A 209 -1.03 -2.24 -10.09
N GLU A 210 -0.14 -3.15 -9.72
CA GLU A 210 -0.12 -3.73 -8.38
C GLU A 210 1.15 -3.31 -7.63
N LEU A 211 0.96 -2.83 -6.39
CA LEU A 211 2.05 -2.39 -5.53
C LEU A 211 2.01 -3.15 -4.20
N TRP A 212 3.03 -3.96 -3.94
CA TRP A 212 3.23 -4.61 -2.64
C TRP A 212 3.95 -3.65 -1.70
N THR A 213 3.34 -3.36 -0.55
CA THR A 213 3.86 -2.36 0.38
C THR A 213 3.22 -2.45 1.76
N TYR A 214 3.66 -1.59 2.68
CA TYR A 214 3.01 -1.24 3.95
C TYR A 214 3.27 0.24 4.28
N GLU A 215 2.43 0.82 5.14
CA GLU A 215 2.36 2.29 5.28
C GLU A 215 3.64 2.95 5.77
N ILE A 216 4.44 2.31 6.61
CA ILE A 216 5.65 2.93 7.16
C ILE A 216 6.91 2.78 6.29
N SER A 217 6.82 2.22 5.08
CA SER A 217 7.96 2.15 4.17
C SER A 217 8.21 3.50 3.49
N PRO A 218 9.32 4.21 3.76
CA PRO A 218 9.63 5.47 3.09
C PRO A 218 9.90 5.28 1.60
N PHE A 219 10.45 4.14 1.21
CA PHE A 219 10.69 3.79 -0.19
C PHE A 219 9.37 3.62 -0.95
N SER A 220 8.43 2.89 -0.36
CA SER A 220 7.09 2.72 -0.94
C SER A 220 6.31 4.03 -1.02
N LYS A 221 6.51 4.93 -0.06
CA LYS A 221 5.90 6.26 -0.08
C LYS A 221 6.28 7.05 -1.33
N LEU A 222 7.54 7.00 -1.75
CA LEU A 222 8.00 7.66 -2.98
C LEU A 222 7.27 7.13 -4.22
N VAL A 223 7.05 5.81 -4.29
CA VAL A 223 6.30 5.18 -5.39
C VAL A 223 4.83 5.61 -5.35
N ARG A 224 4.17 5.59 -4.19
CA ARG A 224 2.78 6.05 -4.07
C ARG A 224 2.61 7.52 -4.44
N GLU A 225 3.58 8.38 -4.08
CA GLU A 225 3.58 9.79 -4.49
C GLU A 225 3.67 9.95 -6.03
N SER A 226 4.49 9.12 -6.70
CA SER A 226 4.58 9.11 -8.17
C SER A 226 3.26 8.66 -8.81
N LEU A 227 2.68 7.54 -8.33
CA LEU A 227 1.38 7.04 -8.78
C LEU A 227 0.25 8.07 -8.57
N THR A 228 0.23 8.72 -7.38
CA THR A 228 -0.77 9.75 -7.07
C THR A 228 -0.62 10.96 -7.98
N LYS A 229 0.59 11.43 -8.20
CA LYS A 229 0.89 12.60 -9.04
C LYS A 229 0.44 12.41 -10.48
N LEU A 230 0.62 11.22 -11.02
CA LEU A 230 0.21 10.86 -12.39
C LEU A 230 -1.23 10.33 -12.45
N CYS A 231 -1.94 10.26 -11.33
CA CYS A 231 -3.30 9.71 -11.26
C CYS A 231 -3.39 8.27 -11.79
N ILE A 232 -2.39 7.44 -11.53
CA ILE A 232 -2.36 6.05 -11.96
C ILE A 232 -3.16 5.19 -10.98
N PRO A 233 -4.23 4.49 -11.43
CA PRO A 233 -4.96 3.57 -10.58
C PRO A 233 -4.09 2.36 -10.26
N HIS A 234 -4.10 1.94 -8.99
CA HIS A 234 -3.25 0.83 -8.56
C HIS A 234 -3.86 0.07 -7.38
N ILE A 235 -3.67 -1.24 -7.37
CA ILE A 235 -4.02 -2.10 -6.24
C ILE A 235 -2.82 -2.16 -5.30
N VAL A 236 -3.02 -1.72 -4.07
CA VAL A 236 -2.03 -1.93 -3.01
C VAL A 236 -2.31 -3.28 -2.34
N ARG A 237 -1.33 -4.17 -2.40
CA ARG A 237 -1.25 -5.41 -1.64
C ARG A 237 -0.55 -5.10 -0.32
N TYR A 238 -1.30 -4.70 0.70
CA TYR A 238 -0.69 -4.42 1.99
C TYR A 238 -0.06 -5.69 2.58
N CYS A 239 1.19 -5.59 3.03
CA CYS A 239 1.94 -6.69 3.63
C CYS A 239 2.73 -6.21 4.87
N PRO A 240 2.07 -5.67 5.91
CA PRO A 240 2.71 -5.28 7.16
C PRO A 240 3.34 -6.48 7.85
N ARG A 241 4.12 -6.27 8.89
CA ARG A 241 4.70 -7.38 9.65
C ARG A 241 3.60 -8.26 10.25
N GLY A 242 3.75 -9.56 10.09
CA GLY A 242 2.76 -10.57 10.48
C GLY A 242 1.75 -10.94 9.39
N SER A 243 1.79 -10.28 8.22
CA SER A 243 0.93 -10.63 7.09
C SER A 243 1.40 -11.90 6.38
N ASN A 244 0.45 -12.79 6.09
CA ASN A 244 0.71 -13.99 5.28
C ASN A 244 1.07 -13.66 3.82
N LYS A 245 0.76 -12.44 3.36
CA LYS A 245 1.15 -11.96 2.02
C LYS A 245 2.66 -11.84 1.86
N ARG A 246 3.43 -11.74 2.96
CA ARG A 246 4.90 -11.82 2.92
C ARG A 246 5.37 -13.18 2.42
N ASP A 247 4.73 -14.25 2.84
CA ASP A 247 5.02 -15.60 2.34
C ASP A 247 4.69 -15.70 0.85
N ALA A 248 3.56 -15.16 0.41
CA ALA A 248 3.14 -15.17 -0.98
C ALA A 248 4.12 -14.41 -1.89
N LEU A 249 4.55 -13.21 -1.48
CA LEU A 249 5.55 -12.45 -2.22
C LEU A 249 6.90 -13.18 -2.26
N PHE A 250 7.32 -13.74 -1.11
CA PHE A 250 8.57 -14.49 -1.03
C PHE A 250 8.54 -15.74 -1.91
N ALA A 251 7.45 -16.48 -1.91
CA ALA A 251 7.28 -17.67 -2.75
C ALA A 251 7.32 -17.36 -4.26
N SER A 252 6.75 -16.21 -4.66
CA SER A 252 6.69 -15.81 -6.08
C SER A 252 8.00 -15.24 -6.63
N THR A 253 8.85 -14.66 -5.75
CA THR A 253 10.04 -13.90 -6.17
C THR A 253 11.34 -14.41 -5.54
N ASN A 254 11.25 -15.41 -4.63
CA ASN A 254 12.33 -15.89 -3.77
C ASN A 254 12.98 -14.76 -2.94
N HIS A 255 12.25 -13.65 -2.73
CA HIS A 255 12.75 -12.50 -2.00
C HIS A 255 11.58 -11.72 -1.36
N PHE A 256 11.81 -11.12 -0.19
CA PHE A 256 10.87 -10.19 0.40
C PHE A 256 11.50 -8.82 0.59
N GLN A 257 11.04 -7.87 -0.21
CA GLN A 257 11.37 -6.46 -0.08
C GLN A 257 10.19 -5.63 -0.60
N VAL A 258 10.02 -4.44 -0.08
CA VAL A 258 9.03 -3.46 -0.59
C VAL A 258 9.69 -2.11 -0.81
N PRO A 259 9.24 -1.35 -1.82
CA PRO A 259 8.14 -1.64 -2.75
C PRO A 259 8.48 -2.73 -3.77
N TYR A 260 7.47 -3.49 -4.19
CA TYR A 260 7.51 -4.33 -5.37
C TYR A 260 6.32 -3.99 -6.26
N LEU A 261 6.58 -3.66 -7.51
CA LEU A 261 5.59 -3.29 -8.51
C LEU A 261 5.39 -4.40 -9.53
N THR A 262 4.13 -4.61 -9.91
CA THR A 262 3.75 -5.39 -11.09
C THR A 262 2.89 -4.54 -11.99
N ASP A 263 3.19 -4.49 -13.27
CA ASP A 263 2.37 -3.84 -14.27
C ASP A 263 1.78 -4.88 -15.23
N PRO A 264 0.47 -5.18 -15.13
CA PRO A 264 -0.17 -6.16 -15.98
C PRO A 264 -0.36 -5.69 -17.44
N ASN A 265 -0.12 -4.41 -17.73
CA ASN A 265 -0.27 -3.85 -19.08
C ASN A 265 0.98 -4.08 -19.93
N THR A 266 2.13 -4.18 -19.29
CA THR A 266 3.45 -4.35 -19.96
C THR A 266 4.14 -5.65 -19.59
N GLY A 267 3.66 -6.37 -18.56
CA GLY A 267 4.29 -7.55 -17.99
C GLY A 267 5.51 -7.25 -17.09
N VAL A 268 5.82 -5.98 -16.86
CA VAL A 268 6.96 -5.57 -16.02
C VAL A 268 6.72 -5.92 -14.55
N ARG A 269 7.77 -6.48 -13.91
CA ARG A 269 7.84 -6.76 -12.48
C ARG A 269 9.16 -6.29 -11.93
N MET A 270 9.14 -5.45 -10.88
CA MET A 270 10.39 -4.84 -10.40
C MET A 270 10.38 -4.46 -8.93
N TYR A 271 11.56 -4.48 -8.35
CA TYR A 271 11.89 -3.88 -7.06
C TYR A 271 12.50 -2.49 -7.24
N GLU A 272 12.86 -1.86 -6.13
CA GLU A 272 13.59 -0.60 -6.01
C GLU A 272 12.78 0.65 -6.36
N SER A 273 12.57 1.48 -5.35
CA SER A 273 11.68 2.66 -5.45
C SER A 273 12.11 3.67 -6.52
N LYS A 274 13.41 3.85 -6.75
CA LYS A 274 13.93 4.77 -7.76
C LYS A 274 13.57 4.26 -9.16
N GLU A 275 13.90 3.01 -9.43
CA GLU A 275 13.66 2.36 -10.71
C GLU A 275 12.16 2.24 -11.01
N ILE A 276 11.36 1.95 -9.98
CA ILE A 276 9.89 1.95 -10.12
C ILE A 276 9.38 3.35 -10.49
N CYS A 277 9.85 4.41 -9.82
CA CYS A 277 9.45 5.77 -10.14
C CYS A 277 9.88 6.18 -11.57
N GLU A 278 11.10 5.83 -11.98
CA GLU A 278 11.60 6.08 -13.33
C GLU A 278 10.77 5.34 -14.38
N TYR A 279 10.42 4.08 -14.13
CA TYR A 279 9.54 3.30 -15.00
C TYR A 279 8.16 3.94 -15.14
N ILE A 280 7.50 4.28 -14.02
CA ILE A 280 6.18 4.90 -14.03
C ILE A 280 6.19 6.23 -14.80
N GLU A 281 7.22 7.05 -14.60
CA GLU A 281 7.37 8.32 -15.33
C GLU A 281 7.60 8.08 -16.83
N SER A 282 8.46 7.12 -17.22
CA SER A 282 8.73 6.86 -18.64
C SER A 282 7.56 6.22 -19.37
N GLU A 283 6.80 5.34 -18.73
CA GLU A 283 5.70 4.62 -19.39
C GLU A 283 4.41 5.45 -19.45
N TYR A 284 4.13 6.28 -18.41
CA TYR A 284 2.84 6.91 -18.23
C TYR A 284 2.86 8.44 -18.27
N ALA A 285 3.99 9.11 -18.13
CA ALA A 285 4.07 10.58 -18.10
C ALA A 285 4.62 11.21 -19.40
N ALA A 286 5.14 10.41 -20.29
CA ALA A 286 5.78 10.88 -21.55
C ALA A 286 4.79 11.33 -22.61
#